data_4b1e86c624be8d5cdb43efb14d294785
#
_entry.id   4b1e86c624be8d5cdb43efb14d294785
#
_cell.length_a   1.000
_cell.length_b   1.000
_cell.length_c   1.000
_cell.angle_alpha   90.00
_cell.angle_beta   90.00
_cell.angle_gamma   90.00
#
_symmetry.space_group_name_H-M   'P 1'
#
loop_
_entity.id
_entity.type
_entity.pdbx_description
1 polymer ?
#
loop_
_entity_poly.entity_id
_entity_poly.type
_entity_poly.pdbx_seq_one_letter_code
_entity_poly.pdbx_strand_id
1 'polypeptide(L)'
;MSPDPRKPTKAQRQADARTRARAMREQRERAERRRRAGLVTAAALAAVAVVSVVVVAILAGGDDEVPQAVPASFSESGGFTVGDPGAPVAVSIYQDYQCPFCAQFEAANTDFLEERREAGDVAVTYYPLDLLRRLGDYSERSASAAVCVAEEAPEQFPAFNDALFANQPQEGAGGLTDQQVAALAAEAGVPDEVESCITSGRYTDWVTQVTDARDERVEGTPTVLVDDEVVPADQFQAAVDAALAGAPTS
;
A
#
# COMPACT_ATOMS: atom_id res chain seq x y z
N MET A 1 74.95 2.74 79.55
CA MET A 1 73.95 2.00 78.67
C MET A 1 73.96 2.71 77.33
N SER A 2 74.74 2.28 76.34
CA SER A 2 74.83 2.91 75.02
C SER A 2 73.63 2.44 74.17
N PRO A 3 73.03 3.31 73.41
CA PRO A 3 71.92 2.95 72.57
C PRO A 3 72.34 1.98 71.48
N ASP A 4 71.52 0.94 71.27
CA ASP A 4 71.72 -0.09 70.20
C ASP A 4 71.60 0.57 68.80
N PRO A 5 72.74 0.55 68.02
CA PRO A 5 72.77 1.21 66.71
C PRO A 5 71.83 0.64 65.64
N ARG A 6 71.15 -0.49 65.97
CA ARG A 6 70.26 -1.22 65.03
C ARG A 6 68.78 -0.80 65.16
N LYS A 7 68.42 0.02 66.18
CA LYS A 7 67.06 0.41 66.35
C LYS A 7 66.76 1.74 65.63
N PRO A 8 65.81 1.77 64.68
CA PRO A 8 65.51 3.01 63.98
C PRO A 8 65.03 4.11 64.94
N THR A 9 65.51 5.33 64.74
CA THR A 9 65.13 6.47 65.55
C THR A 9 63.67 6.83 65.36
N LYS A 10 63.07 7.59 66.30
CA LYS A 10 61.71 8.07 66.21
C LYS A 10 61.44 8.86 64.88
N ALA A 11 62.46 9.67 64.47
CA ALA A 11 62.37 10.40 63.20
C ALA A 11 62.38 9.49 61.99
N GLN A 12 63.22 8.41 61.96
CA GLN A 12 63.22 7.44 60.87
C GLN A 12 61.88 6.70 60.76
N ARG A 13 61.33 6.26 61.90
CA ARG A 13 59.98 5.61 61.90
C ARG A 13 58.90 6.52 61.41
N GLN A 14 58.93 7.82 61.72
CA GLN A 14 57.98 8.79 61.21
C GLN A 14 58.17 9.06 59.72
N ALA A 15 59.40 9.12 59.22
CA ALA A 15 59.67 9.26 57.80
C ALA A 15 59.17 8.03 56.98
N ASP A 16 59.45 6.83 57.46
CA ASP A 16 58.99 5.59 56.85
C ASP A 16 57.46 5.47 56.87
N ALA A 17 56.83 5.87 57.97
CA ALA A 17 55.35 5.93 58.04
C ALA A 17 54.78 6.90 57.03
N ARG A 18 55.36 8.10 56.84
CA ARG A 18 54.95 9.07 55.82
C ARG A 18 55.12 8.54 54.41
N THR A 19 56.24 7.89 54.13
CA THR A 19 56.53 7.31 52.82
C THR A 19 55.52 6.19 52.47
N ARG A 20 55.24 5.30 53.44
CA ARG A 20 54.22 4.24 53.27
C ARG A 20 52.82 4.83 53.06
N ALA A 21 52.46 5.87 53.80
CA ALA A 21 51.17 6.53 53.64
C ALA A 21 51.01 7.19 52.26
N ARG A 22 52.08 7.80 51.72
CA ARG A 22 52.10 8.38 50.38
C ARG A 22 51.95 7.26 49.33
N ALA A 23 52.71 6.19 49.41
CA ALA A 23 52.64 5.06 48.50
C ALA A 23 51.24 4.38 48.48
N MET A 24 50.59 4.24 49.64
CA MET A 24 49.22 3.73 49.72
C MET A 24 48.21 4.68 49.11
N ARG A 25 48.37 6.01 49.25
CA ARG A 25 47.50 7.02 48.60
C ARG A 25 47.64 6.92 47.08
N GLU A 26 48.87 6.92 46.55
CA GLU A 26 49.12 6.77 45.11
C GLU A 26 48.56 5.48 44.53
N GLN A 27 48.67 4.34 45.26
CA GLN A 27 48.08 3.09 44.85
C GLN A 27 46.55 3.14 44.80
N ARG A 28 45.91 3.77 45.80
CA ARG A 28 44.45 3.97 45.80
C ARG A 28 44.00 4.84 44.64
N GLU A 29 44.68 5.96 44.40
CA GLU A 29 44.36 6.85 43.28
C GLU A 29 44.51 6.18 41.91
N ARG A 30 45.58 5.37 41.74
CA ARG A 30 45.76 4.54 40.52
C ARG A 30 44.65 3.49 40.36
N ALA A 31 44.28 2.83 41.44
CA ALA A 31 43.18 1.87 41.46
C ALA A 31 41.82 2.50 41.14
N GLU A 32 41.54 3.70 41.70
CA GLU A 32 40.32 4.45 41.40
C GLU A 32 40.25 4.93 39.95
N ARG A 33 41.38 5.46 39.42
CA ARG A 33 41.48 5.85 38.00
C ARG A 33 41.24 4.68 37.08
N ARG A 34 41.82 3.50 37.36
CA ARG A 34 41.61 2.27 36.60
C ARG A 34 40.16 1.78 36.68
N ARG A 35 39.53 1.86 37.86
CA ARG A 35 38.11 1.54 38.04
C ARG A 35 37.20 2.49 37.25
N ARG A 36 37.45 3.79 37.34
CA ARG A 36 36.67 4.78 36.58
C ARG A 36 36.84 4.60 35.06
N ALA A 37 38.09 4.39 34.60
CA ALA A 37 38.37 4.11 33.21
C ALA A 37 37.66 2.84 32.73
N GLY A 38 37.69 1.75 33.55
CA GLY A 38 36.99 0.50 33.23
C GLY A 38 35.46 0.64 33.16
N LEU A 39 34.86 1.45 34.06
CA LEU A 39 33.44 1.76 34.04
C LEU A 39 33.03 2.59 32.81
N VAL A 40 33.84 3.58 32.42
CA VAL A 40 33.57 4.39 31.23
C VAL A 40 33.69 3.56 29.95
N THR A 41 34.72 2.69 29.85
CA THR A 41 34.85 1.79 28.69
C THR A 41 33.73 0.75 28.62
N ALA A 42 33.31 0.17 29.75
CA ALA A 42 32.19 -0.75 29.79
C ALA A 42 30.86 -0.06 29.39
N ALA A 43 30.62 1.17 29.86
CA ALA A 43 29.44 1.95 29.49
C ALA A 43 29.46 2.33 27.99
N ALA A 44 30.62 2.69 27.44
CA ALA A 44 30.76 3.01 26.01
C ALA A 44 30.52 1.76 25.14
N LEU A 45 31.04 0.59 25.53
CA LEU A 45 30.80 -0.67 24.81
C LEU A 45 29.32 -1.10 24.88
N ALA A 46 28.67 -0.90 26.04
CA ALA A 46 27.22 -1.17 26.17
C ALA A 46 26.40 -0.24 25.28
N ALA A 47 26.75 1.06 25.22
CA ALA A 47 26.08 2.01 24.34
C ALA A 47 26.25 1.65 22.85
N VAL A 48 27.46 1.24 22.43
CA VAL A 48 27.72 0.78 21.06
C VAL A 48 26.93 -0.49 20.75
N ALA A 49 26.84 -1.45 21.69
CA ALA A 49 26.05 -2.66 21.52
C ALA A 49 24.53 -2.34 21.35
N VAL A 50 23.99 -1.42 22.16
CA VAL A 50 22.59 -0.99 22.03
C VAL A 50 22.34 -0.30 20.70
N VAL A 51 23.23 0.62 20.28
CA VAL A 51 23.12 1.30 18.97
C VAL A 51 23.23 0.29 17.84
N SER A 52 24.14 -0.70 17.94
CA SER A 52 24.26 -1.75 16.91
C SER A 52 23.01 -2.61 16.82
N VAL A 53 22.38 -2.98 17.95
CA VAL A 53 21.12 -3.73 17.97
C VAL A 53 19.99 -2.91 17.36
N VAL A 54 19.90 -1.61 17.69
CA VAL A 54 18.89 -0.70 17.10
C VAL A 54 19.13 -0.51 15.60
N VAL A 55 20.36 -0.31 15.17
CA VAL A 55 20.70 -0.19 13.73
C VAL A 55 20.44 -1.51 13.00
N VAL A 56 20.77 -2.66 13.59
CA VAL A 56 20.45 -3.97 13.01
C VAL A 56 18.93 -4.19 12.99
N ALA A 57 18.17 -3.77 14.01
CA ALA A 57 16.72 -3.84 14.02
C ALA A 57 16.08 -2.91 12.98
N ILE A 58 16.65 -1.72 12.73
CA ILE A 58 16.20 -0.80 11.66
C ILE A 58 16.60 -1.33 10.26
N LEU A 59 17.77 -1.93 10.12
CA LEU A 59 18.25 -2.47 8.83
C LEU A 59 17.77 -3.90 8.55
N ALA A 60 17.40 -4.66 9.59
CA ALA A 60 16.76 -5.98 9.54
C ALA A 60 15.27 -5.90 9.89
N GLY A 61 14.72 -4.70 10.12
CA GLY A 61 13.32 -4.41 9.93
C GLY A 61 13.05 -4.81 8.50
N GLY A 62 12.80 -6.12 8.32
CA GLY A 62 12.20 -6.64 7.14
C GLY A 62 11.01 -5.75 6.87
N ASP A 63 10.70 -5.59 5.63
CA ASP A 63 9.41 -5.18 5.18
C ASP A 63 8.40 -5.89 6.10
N ASP A 64 7.93 -5.20 7.16
CA ASP A 64 6.63 -5.47 7.73
C ASP A 64 5.71 -5.17 6.54
N GLU A 65 5.55 -6.15 5.66
CA GLU A 65 4.49 -6.18 4.69
C GLU A 65 3.23 -5.95 5.52
N VAL A 66 2.80 -4.69 5.55
CA VAL A 66 1.46 -4.35 6.04
C VAL A 66 0.58 -5.31 5.25
N PRO A 67 -0.19 -6.21 5.89
CA PRO A 67 -0.96 -7.20 5.16
C PRO A 67 -1.76 -6.45 4.11
N GLN A 68 -1.45 -6.71 2.84
CA GLN A 68 -2.09 -6.02 1.73
C GLN A 68 -3.60 -6.22 1.86
N ALA A 69 -4.36 -5.14 1.85
CA ALA A 69 -5.79 -5.22 1.89
C ALA A 69 -6.25 -5.90 0.59
N VAL A 70 -6.82 -7.10 0.71
CA VAL A 70 -7.39 -7.84 -0.41
C VAL A 70 -8.90 -7.70 -0.32
N PRO A 71 -9.57 -7.16 -1.36
CA PRO A 71 -11.02 -7.02 -1.35
C PRO A 71 -11.70 -8.39 -1.48
N ALA A 72 -12.75 -8.63 -0.71
CA ALA A 72 -13.46 -9.91 -0.66
C ALA A 72 -14.45 -10.09 -1.82
N SER A 73 -14.95 -8.98 -2.38
CA SER A 73 -15.95 -8.98 -3.47
C SER A 73 -15.33 -9.14 -4.85
N PHE A 74 -13.98 -9.09 -4.94
CA PHE A 74 -13.28 -9.23 -6.20
C PHE A 74 -12.79 -10.66 -6.44
N SER A 75 -12.74 -11.06 -7.71
CA SER A 75 -12.10 -12.31 -8.12
C SER A 75 -10.58 -12.22 -7.92
N GLU A 76 -9.91 -13.39 -7.91
CA GLU A 76 -8.43 -13.45 -7.87
C GLU A 76 -7.76 -12.69 -9.03
N SER A 77 -8.46 -12.59 -10.18
CA SER A 77 -8.00 -11.81 -11.35
C SER A 77 -8.30 -10.32 -11.28
N GLY A 78 -8.90 -9.84 -10.19
CA GLY A 78 -9.16 -8.42 -9.98
C GLY A 78 -10.47 -7.89 -10.57
N GLY A 79 -11.42 -8.77 -10.86
CA GLY A 79 -12.73 -8.41 -11.42
C GLY A 79 -13.83 -8.33 -10.38
N PHE A 80 -14.70 -7.33 -10.50
CA PHE A 80 -15.93 -7.14 -9.74
C PHE A 80 -17.14 -7.21 -10.66
N THR A 81 -18.08 -8.14 -10.39
CA THR A 81 -19.22 -8.39 -11.26
C THR A 81 -20.48 -7.67 -10.79
N VAL A 82 -21.13 -6.96 -11.71
CA VAL A 82 -22.41 -6.27 -11.55
C VAL A 82 -23.45 -6.94 -12.45
N GLY A 83 -24.61 -7.23 -11.90
CA GLY A 83 -25.69 -7.96 -12.55
C GLY A 83 -25.79 -9.41 -12.07
N ASP A 84 -26.64 -10.20 -12.73
CA ASP A 84 -26.82 -11.62 -12.39
C ASP A 84 -25.65 -12.44 -12.95
N PRO A 85 -24.84 -13.12 -12.11
CA PRO A 85 -23.77 -13.99 -12.58
C PRO A 85 -24.23 -15.14 -13.48
N GLY A 86 -25.53 -15.45 -13.48
CA GLY A 86 -26.18 -16.44 -14.35
C GLY A 86 -26.73 -15.87 -15.67
N ALA A 87 -26.51 -14.60 -15.96
CA ALA A 87 -26.93 -13.95 -17.19
C ALA A 87 -26.38 -14.70 -18.43
N PRO A 88 -27.13 -14.76 -19.55
CA PRO A 88 -26.75 -15.53 -20.73
C PRO A 88 -25.46 -15.00 -21.40
N VAL A 89 -25.11 -13.74 -21.23
CA VAL A 89 -23.87 -13.17 -21.81
C VAL A 89 -23.00 -12.56 -20.73
N ALA A 90 -21.72 -12.93 -20.71
CA ALA A 90 -20.72 -12.37 -19.81
C ALA A 90 -19.89 -11.28 -20.52
N VAL A 91 -19.82 -10.11 -19.91
CA VAL A 91 -19.00 -8.99 -20.40
C VAL A 91 -17.87 -8.74 -19.42
N SER A 92 -16.63 -8.59 -19.91
CA SER A 92 -15.49 -8.17 -19.10
C SER A 92 -14.92 -6.86 -19.65
N ILE A 93 -14.75 -5.86 -18.77
CA ILE A 93 -14.26 -4.51 -19.13
C ILE A 93 -13.01 -4.22 -18.33
N TYR A 94 -11.85 -4.22 -18.99
CA TYR A 94 -10.59 -3.79 -18.42
C TYR A 94 -10.39 -2.30 -18.70
N GLN A 95 -10.36 -1.50 -17.67
CA GLN A 95 -10.45 -0.04 -17.77
C GLN A 95 -9.46 0.66 -16.84
N ASP A 96 -9.09 1.90 -17.23
CA ASP A 96 -8.27 2.81 -16.43
C ASP A 96 -8.96 4.18 -16.41
N TYR A 97 -9.20 4.72 -15.23
CA TYR A 97 -9.93 5.98 -15.07
C TYR A 97 -9.18 7.21 -15.56
N GLN A 98 -7.92 7.07 -15.93
CA GLN A 98 -7.15 8.13 -16.61
C GLN A 98 -7.14 7.97 -18.14
N CYS A 99 -7.64 6.85 -18.68
CA CYS A 99 -7.62 6.56 -20.09
C CYS A 99 -8.76 7.27 -20.84
N PRO A 100 -8.48 8.17 -21.79
CA PRO A 100 -9.52 8.91 -22.53
C PRO A 100 -10.36 8.00 -23.43
N PHE A 101 -9.82 6.88 -23.92
CA PHE A 101 -10.57 5.90 -24.69
C PHE A 101 -11.54 5.10 -23.82
N CYS A 102 -11.22 4.88 -22.54
CA CYS A 102 -12.16 4.30 -21.58
C CYS A 102 -13.34 5.22 -21.34
N ALA A 103 -13.11 6.53 -21.16
CA ALA A 103 -14.18 7.50 -21.03
C ALA A 103 -15.09 7.56 -22.27
N GLN A 104 -14.52 7.46 -23.47
CA GLN A 104 -15.29 7.39 -24.72
C GLN A 104 -16.13 6.12 -24.80
N PHE A 105 -15.55 4.97 -24.42
CA PHE A 105 -16.25 3.70 -24.38
C PHE A 105 -17.41 3.73 -23.40
N GLU A 106 -17.19 4.22 -22.18
CA GLU A 106 -18.20 4.35 -21.13
C GLU A 106 -19.34 5.25 -21.61
N ALA A 107 -19.04 6.48 -22.05
CA ALA A 107 -20.03 7.42 -22.55
C ALA A 107 -20.90 6.86 -23.72
N ALA A 108 -20.35 5.93 -24.51
CA ALA A 108 -21.08 5.32 -25.63
C ALA A 108 -21.93 4.11 -25.22
N ASN A 109 -21.63 3.49 -24.07
CA ASN A 109 -22.16 2.18 -23.73
C ASN A 109 -22.87 2.10 -22.37
N THR A 110 -22.81 3.11 -21.50
CA THR A 110 -23.43 3.11 -20.17
C THR A 110 -24.93 2.76 -20.26
N ASP A 111 -25.71 3.50 -21.04
CA ASP A 111 -27.16 3.27 -21.16
C ASP A 111 -27.48 1.86 -21.72
N PHE A 112 -26.70 1.41 -22.69
CA PHE A 112 -26.85 0.07 -23.27
C PHE A 112 -26.56 -1.03 -22.23
N LEU A 113 -25.47 -0.90 -21.49
CA LEU A 113 -25.10 -1.85 -20.45
C LEU A 113 -26.12 -1.88 -19.31
N GLU A 114 -26.62 -0.72 -18.89
CA GLU A 114 -27.64 -0.62 -17.86
C GLU A 114 -28.93 -1.32 -18.30
N GLU A 115 -29.46 -1.04 -19.52
CA GLU A 115 -30.64 -1.68 -20.07
C GLU A 115 -30.49 -3.20 -20.12
N ARG A 116 -29.35 -3.71 -20.63
CA ARG A 116 -29.12 -5.16 -20.76
C ARG A 116 -28.96 -5.85 -19.41
N ARG A 117 -28.32 -5.19 -18.45
CA ARG A 117 -28.16 -5.68 -17.10
C ARG A 117 -29.49 -5.73 -16.34
N GLU A 118 -30.32 -4.68 -16.46
CA GLU A 118 -31.65 -4.64 -15.85
C GLU A 118 -32.59 -5.68 -16.46
N ALA A 119 -32.45 -5.98 -17.76
CA ALA A 119 -33.15 -7.07 -18.41
C ALA A 119 -32.68 -8.48 -17.96
N GLY A 120 -31.55 -8.57 -17.26
CA GLY A 120 -30.91 -9.83 -16.90
C GLY A 120 -30.19 -10.50 -18.06
N ASP A 121 -29.95 -9.78 -19.15
CA ASP A 121 -29.31 -10.27 -20.37
C ASP A 121 -27.80 -10.41 -20.22
N VAL A 122 -27.16 -9.51 -19.44
CA VAL A 122 -25.72 -9.46 -19.28
C VAL A 122 -25.29 -9.41 -17.81
N ALA A 123 -24.17 -10.05 -17.49
CA ALA A 123 -23.36 -9.80 -16.30
C ALA A 123 -22.09 -9.06 -16.72
N VAL A 124 -21.81 -7.93 -16.07
CA VAL A 124 -20.63 -7.10 -16.39
C VAL A 124 -19.59 -7.23 -15.29
N THR A 125 -18.40 -7.70 -15.64
CA THR A 125 -17.24 -7.74 -14.74
C THR A 125 -16.30 -6.59 -15.09
N TYR A 126 -16.15 -5.68 -14.15
CA TYR A 126 -15.23 -4.55 -14.27
C TYR A 126 -13.87 -4.89 -13.65
N TYR A 127 -12.80 -4.53 -14.35
CA TYR A 127 -11.41 -4.66 -13.93
C TYR A 127 -10.77 -3.28 -13.88
N PRO A 128 -10.84 -2.58 -12.73
CA PRO A 128 -10.17 -1.30 -12.55
C PRO A 128 -8.65 -1.49 -12.52
N LEU A 129 -7.96 -0.94 -13.51
CA LEU A 129 -6.50 -1.07 -13.65
C LEU A 129 -5.80 0.29 -13.49
N ASP A 130 -4.49 0.25 -13.24
CA ASP A 130 -3.61 1.42 -13.17
C ASP A 130 -2.53 1.43 -14.26
N LEU A 131 -2.88 1.05 -15.49
CA LEU A 131 -1.94 0.98 -16.62
C LEU A 131 -1.24 2.30 -16.90
N LEU A 132 -1.90 3.42 -16.63
CA LEU A 132 -1.40 4.77 -16.84
C LEU A 132 -0.69 5.39 -15.63
N ARG A 133 -0.37 4.61 -14.58
CA ARG A 133 0.34 5.06 -13.38
C ARG A 133 1.67 5.79 -13.64
N ARG A 134 2.28 5.61 -14.82
CA ARG A 134 3.48 6.35 -15.22
C ARG A 134 3.24 7.82 -15.56
N LEU A 135 1.97 8.22 -15.78
CA LEU A 135 1.57 9.59 -16.07
C LEU A 135 1.18 10.37 -14.79
N GLY A 136 1.15 9.70 -13.64
CA GLY A 136 0.78 10.24 -12.34
C GLY A 136 0.06 9.20 -11.50
N ASP A 137 -0.21 9.52 -10.26
CA ASP A 137 -0.84 8.62 -9.27
C ASP A 137 -2.38 8.54 -9.36
N TYR A 138 -3.01 9.32 -10.23
CA TYR A 138 -4.48 9.37 -10.34
C TYR A 138 -5.06 8.04 -10.82
N SER A 139 -4.41 7.36 -11.76
CA SER A 139 -4.83 6.06 -12.27
C SER A 139 -4.99 5.04 -11.14
N GLU A 140 -3.96 4.86 -10.31
CA GLU A 140 -3.99 3.93 -9.18
C GLU A 140 -4.96 4.36 -8.07
N ARG A 141 -5.02 5.67 -7.75
CA ARG A 141 -5.91 6.19 -6.70
C ARG A 141 -7.38 6.07 -7.06
N SER A 142 -7.74 6.39 -8.30
CA SER A 142 -9.12 6.26 -8.80
C SER A 142 -9.55 4.79 -8.90
N ALA A 143 -8.66 3.90 -9.35
CA ALA A 143 -8.93 2.47 -9.34
C ALA A 143 -9.10 1.93 -7.90
N SER A 144 -8.24 2.33 -6.95
CA SER A 144 -8.39 2.00 -5.52
C SER A 144 -9.72 2.50 -4.94
N ALA A 145 -10.15 3.71 -5.32
CA ALA A 145 -11.44 4.27 -4.90
C ALA A 145 -12.62 3.45 -5.45
N ALA A 146 -12.54 3.00 -6.72
CA ALA A 146 -13.54 2.14 -7.31
C ALA A 146 -13.64 0.78 -6.59
N VAL A 147 -12.50 0.22 -6.17
CA VAL A 147 -12.47 -0.99 -5.33
C VAL A 147 -13.12 -0.75 -3.98
N CYS A 148 -12.87 0.40 -3.32
CA CYS A 148 -13.53 0.76 -2.07
C CYS A 148 -15.04 0.78 -2.20
N VAL A 149 -15.56 1.40 -3.26
CA VAL A 149 -17.01 1.48 -3.49
C VAL A 149 -17.59 0.12 -3.83
N ALA A 150 -16.96 -0.65 -4.69
CA ALA A 150 -17.41 -2.01 -5.02
C ALA A 150 -17.46 -2.94 -3.81
N GLU A 151 -16.52 -2.78 -2.86
CA GLU A 151 -16.42 -3.61 -1.67
C GLU A 151 -17.43 -3.21 -0.59
N GLU A 152 -17.60 -1.92 -0.34
CA GLU A 152 -18.35 -1.40 0.81
C GLU A 152 -19.75 -0.87 0.41
N ALA A 153 -19.96 -0.54 -0.88
CA ALA A 153 -21.23 -0.01 -1.41
C ALA A 153 -21.48 -0.52 -2.86
N PRO A 154 -21.59 -1.83 -3.08
CA PRO A 154 -21.61 -2.44 -4.43
C PRO A 154 -22.75 -1.94 -5.32
N GLU A 155 -23.89 -1.60 -4.75
CA GLU A 155 -25.05 -1.08 -5.51
C GLU A 155 -24.78 0.31 -6.12
N GLN A 156 -23.89 1.10 -5.53
CA GLN A 156 -23.50 2.42 -6.00
C GLN A 156 -22.31 2.39 -6.97
N PHE A 157 -21.68 1.23 -7.15
CA PHE A 157 -20.52 1.10 -8.01
C PHE A 157 -20.76 1.58 -9.46
N PRO A 158 -21.86 1.23 -10.16
CA PRO A 158 -22.09 1.71 -11.51
C PRO A 158 -22.16 3.23 -11.59
N ALA A 159 -22.95 3.87 -10.73
CA ALA A 159 -23.08 5.32 -10.69
C ALA A 159 -21.76 6.04 -10.37
N PHE A 160 -20.94 5.46 -9.47
CA PHE A 160 -19.63 5.99 -9.16
C PHE A 160 -18.63 5.81 -10.31
N ASN A 161 -18.65 4.65 -10.98
CA ASN A 161 -17.87 4.39 -12.18
C ASN A 161 -18.14 5.44 -13.26
N ASP A 162 -19.41 5.71 -13.55
CA ASP A 162 -19.83 6.75 -14.49
C ASP A 162 -19.37 8.14 -14.06
N ALA A 163 -19.48 8.47 -12.76
CA ALA A 163 -19.05 9.75 -12.22
C ALA A 163 -17.55 9.97 -12.38
N LEU A 164 -16.72 8.93 -12.18
CA LEU A 164 -15.27 9.02 -12.39
C LEU A 164 -14.93 9.33 -13.85
N PHE A 165 -15.57 8.66 -14.83
CA PHE A 165 -15.35 8.92 -16.25
C PHE A 165 -15.93 10.26 -16.71
N ALA A 166 -17.11 10.65 -16.22
CA ALA A 166 -17.72 11.93 -16.54
C ALA A 166 -16.89 13.13 -16.05
N ASN A 167 -16.13 12.94 -14.97
CA ASN A 167 -15.24 13.94 -14.39
C ASN A 167 -13.76 13.65 -14.65
N GLN A 168 -13.45 12.83 -15.66
CA GLN A 168 -12.10 12.43 -15.97
C GLN A 168 -11.21 13.65 -16.25
N PRO A 169 -10.07 13.81 -15.53
CA PRO A 169 -9.12 14.87 -15.82
C PRO A 169 -8.40 14.61 -17.14
N GLN A 170 -7.83 15.68 -17.73
CA GLN A 170 -6.96 15.51 -18.88
C GLN A 170 -5.78 14.62 -18.51
N GLU A 171 -5.41 13.73 -19.41
CA GLU A 171 -4.26 12.85 -19.26
C GLU A 171 -3.00 13.66 -18.93
N GLY A 172 -2.30 13.26 -17.84
CA GLY A 172 -1.08 13.95 -17.40
C GLY A 172 -1.29 15.27 -16.64
N ALA A 173 -2.55 15.69 -16.36
CA ALA A 173 -2.85 16.91 -15.62
C ALA A 173 -2.82 16.76 -14.09
N GLY A 174 -2.30 15.67 -13.55
CA GLY A 174 -2.20 15.40 -12.10
C GLY A 174 -3.45 14.79 -11.47
N GLY A 175 -4.57 14.77 -12.16
CA GLY A 175 -5.80 14.11 -11.71
C GLY A 175 -6.61 14.88 -10.65
N LEU A 176 -7.71 14.25 -10.20
CA LEU A 176 -8.50 14.72 -9.07
C LEU A 176 -7.77 14.36 -7.76
N THR A 177 -7.96 15.17 -6.73
CA THR A 177 -7.51 14.83 -5.37
C THR A 177 -8.39 13.74 -4.76
N ASP A 178 -7.92 13.05 -3.71
CA ASP A 178 -8.71 12.03 -3.01
C ASP A 178 -10.02 12.58 -2.45
N GLN A 179 -10.02 13.84 -1.98
CA GLN A 179 -11.21 14.52 -1.50
C GLN A 179 -12.19 14.81 -2.63
N GLN A 180 -11.71 15.12 -3.83
CA GLN A 180 -12.58 15.30 -5.00
C GLN A 180 -13.17 13.97 -5.47
N VAL A 181 -12.39 12.90 -5.44
CA VAL A 181 -12.86 11.53 -5.74
C VAL A 181 -13.91 11.09 -4.70
N ALA A 182 -13.68 11.35 -3.41
CA ALA A 182 -14.65 11.08 -2.36
C ALA A 182 -15.94 11.91 -2.51
N ALA A 183 -15.83 13.16 -2.94
CA ALA A 183 -17.00 14.00 -3.24
C ALA A 183 -17.83 13.42 -4.40
N LEU A 184 -17.20 12.92 -5.46
CA LEU A 184 -17.91 12.23 -6.55
C LEU A 184 -18.60 10.95 -6.06
N ALA A 185 -17.99 10.21 -5.14
CA ALA A 185 -18.61 9.05 -4.52
C ALA A 185 -19.87 9.44 -3.74
N ALA A 186 -19.81 10.50 -2.94
CA ALA A 186 -20.98 11.01 -2.22
C ALA A 186 -22.10 11.48 -3.17
N GLU A 187 -21.76 12.17 -4.28
CA GLU A 187 -22.71 12.57 -5.33
C GLU A 187 -23.35 11.36 -6.02
N ALA A 188 -22.62 10.24 -6.16
CA ALA A 188 -23.13 8.96 -6.66
C ALA A 188 -23.96 8.18 -5.62
N GLY A 189 -24.17 8.72 -4.43
CA GLY A 189 -24.96 8.10 -3.36
C GLY A 189 -24.19 7.08 -2.52
N VAL A 190 -22.86 7.06 -2.60
CA VAL A 190 -22.03 6.22 -1.75
C VAL A 190 -22.08 6.70 -0.30
N PRO A 191 -22.27 5.82 0.70
CA PRO A 191 -22.32 6.22 2.11
C PRO A 191 -21.01 6.84 2.60
N ASP A 192 -21.10 7.81 3.54
CA ASP A 192 -19.94 8.55 4.08
C ASP A 192 -18.87 7.64 4.71
N GLU A 193 -19.24 6.45 5.20
CA GLU A 193 -18.34 5.47 5.78
C GLU A 193 -17.25 5.02 4.82
N VAL A 194 -17.51 5.06 3.50
CA VAL A 194 -16.56 4.65 2.45
C VAL A 194 -15.47 5.70 2.21
N GLU A 195 -15.70 6.98 2.59
CA GLU A 195 -14.74 8.07 2.38
C GLU A 195 -13.35 7.74 2.92
N SER A 196 -13.27 7.13 4.10
CA SER A 196 -11.99 6.78 4.72
C SER A 196 -11.21 5.74 3.93
N CYS A 197 -11.88 4.80 3.27
CA CYS A 197 -11.26 3.83 2.37
C CYS A 197 -10.67 4.53 1.14
N ILE A 198 -11.45 5.42 0.51
CA ILE A 198 -11.04 6.20 -0.67
C ILE A 198 -9.83 7.06 -0.35
N THR A 199 -9.92 7.89 0.69
CA THR A 199 -8.88 8.88 1.03
C THR A 199 -7.60 8.28 1.59
N SER A 200 -7.64 7.05 2.11
CA SER A 200 -6.45 6.33 2.56
C SER A 200 -5.73 5.56 1.45
N GLY A 201 -6.34 5.42 0.27
CA GLY A 201 -5.78 4.60 -0.82
C GLY A 201 -5.65 3.12 -0.43
N ARG A 202 -6.62 2.58 0.34
CA ARG A 202 -6.55 1.25 0.97
C ARG A 202 -6.15 0.13 0.02
N TYR A 203 -6.57 0.17 -1.23
CA TYR A 203 -6.37 -0.88 -2.22
C TYR A 203 -5.37 -0.53 -3.32
N THR A 204 -4.59 0.55 -3.19
CA THR A 204 -3.62 1.01 -4.20
C THR A 204 -2.62 -0.10 -4.58
N ASP A 205 -1.98 -0.72 -3.59
CA ASP A 205 -1.00 -1.79 -3.84
C ASP A 205 -1.64 -3.03 -4.47
N TRP A 206 -2.87 -3.37 -4.05
CA TRP A 206 -3.63 -4.48 -4.64
C TRP A 206 -3.97 -4.21 -6.11
N VAL A 207 -4.43 -2.99 -6.45
CA VAL A 207 -4.70 -2.58 -7.85
C VAL A 207 -3.43 -2.72 -8.70
N THR A 208 -2.29 -2.25 -8.20
CA THR A 208 -1.02 -2.38 -8.92
C THR A 208 -0.65 -3.85 -9.15
N GLN A 209 -0.84 -4.69 -8.13
CA GLN A 209 -0.56 -6.13 -8.23
C GLN A 209 -1.45 -6.81 -9.28
N VAL A 210 -2.77 -6.57 -9.26
CA VAL A 210 -3.68 -7.19 -10.24
C VAL A 210 -3.48 -6.63 -11.65
N THR A 211 -3.09 -5.35 -11.76
CA THR A 211 -2.71 -4.75 -13.05
C THR A 211 -1.47 -5.43 -13.63
N ASP A 212 -0.46 -5.72 -12.82
CA ASP A 212 0.76 -6.40 -13.27
C ASP A 212 0.52 -7.89 -13.61
N ALA A 213 -0.45 -8.53 -12.93
CA ALA A 213 -0.85 -9.94 -13.13
C ALA A 213 -2.00 -10.12 -14.14
N ARG A 214 -2.46 -9.06 -14.80
CA ARG A 214 -3.60 -9.09 -15.72
C ARG A 214 -3.43 -10.08 -16.85
N ASP A 215 -4.56 -10.48 -17.44
CA ASP A 215 -4.62 -11.35 -18.63
C ASP A 215 -3.68 -10.83 -19.75
N GLU A 216 -2.93 -11.71 -20.38
CA GLU A 216 -2.00 -11.42 -21.47
C GLU A 216 -2.68 -10.74 -22.69
N ARG A 217 -3.99 -10.98 -22.87
CA ARG A 217 -4.79 -10.34 -23.92
C ARG A 217 -5.05 -8.85 -23.67
N VAL A 218 -4.83 -8.38 -22.45
CA VAL A 218 -5.03 -6.98 -22.06
C VAL A 218 -3.74 -6.19 -22.28
N GLU A 219 -3.52 -5.77 -23.52
CA GLU A 219 -2.36 -4.97 -23.90
C GLU A 219 -2.57 -3.47 -23.60
N GLY A 220 -3.81 -3.02 -23.46
CA GLY A 220 -4.19 -1.63 -23.21
C GLY A 220 -5.63 -1.51 -22.70
N THR A 221 -6.08 -0.27 -22.49
CA THR A 221 -7.46 0.03 -22.05
C THR A 221 -8.17 0.99 -23.01
N PRO A 222 -9.47 0.83 -23.23
CA PRO A 222 -10.27 -0.30 -22.76
C PRO A 222 -9.94 -1.58 -23.54
N THR A 223 -9.87 -2.73 -22.85
CA THR A 223 -9.98 -4.05 -23.45
C THR A 223 -11.32 -4.62 -23.01
N VAL A 224 -12.13 -5.06 -23.96
CA VAL A 224 -13.49 -5.55 -23.71
C VAL A 224 -13.61 -6.96 -24.24
N LEU A 225 -14.19 -7.85 -23.42
CA LEU A 225 -14.51 -9.21 -23.82
C LEU A 225 -16.00 -9.47 -23.73
N VAL A 226 -16.53 -10.20 -24.69
CA VAL A 226 -17.89 -10.76 -24.69
C VAL A 226 -17.75 -12.27 -24.74
N ASP A 227 -18.31 -12.99 -23.75
CA ASP A 227 -18.16 -14.44 -23.58
C ASP A 227 -16.71 -14.93 -23.73
N ASP A 228 -15.78 -14.20 -23.06
CA ASP A 228 -14.33 -14.44 -23.04
C ASP A 228 -13.60 -14.21 -24.38
N GLU A 229 -14.25 -13.66 -25.38
CA GLU A 229 -13.60 -13.24 -26.63
C GLU A 229 -13.36 -11.72 -26.67
N VAL A 230 -12.13 -11.28 -26.99
CA VAL A 230 -11.80 -9.87 -27.12
C VAL A 230 -12.53 -9.29 -28.34
N VAL A 231 -13.27 -8.22 -28.12
CA VAL A 231 -14.02 -7.52 -29.18
C VAL A 231 -13.52 -6.07 -29.34
N PRO A 232 -13.48 -5.57 -30.59
CA PRO A 232 -13.21 -4.15 -30.79
C PRO A 232 -14.26 -3.26 -30.08
N ALA A 233 -13.80 -2.18 -29.41
CA ALA A 233 -14.69 -1.31 -28.65
C ALA A 233 -15.84 -0.70 -29.46
N ASP A 234 -15.60 -0.42 -30.74
CA ASP A 234 -16.60 0.10 -31.71
C ASP A 234 -17.58 -0.96 -32.20
N GLN A 235 -17.34 -2.26 -31.93
CA GLN A 235 -18.22 -3.38 -32.29
C GLN A 235 -18.88 -4.01 -31.05
N PHE A 236 -18.68 -3.45 -29.87
CA PHE A 236 -19.09 -4.03 -28.60
C PHE A 236 -20.59 -4.34 -28.54
N GLN A 237 -21.46 -3.35 -28.82
CA GLN A 237 -22.92 -3.55 -28.75
C GLN A 237 -23.40 -4.62 -29.75
N ALA A 238 -22.85 -4.64 -30.95
CA ALA A 238 -23.18 -5.65 -31.95
C ALA A 238 -22.71 -7.06 -31.54
N ALA A 239 -21.57 -7.16 -30.84
CA ALA A 239 -21.09 -8.44 -30.31
C ALA A 239 -21.99 -8.96 -29.19
N VAL A 240 -22.44 -8.11 -28.27
CA VAL A 240 -23.38 -8.48 -27.21
C VAL A 240 -24.72 -8.92 -27.82
N ASP A 241 -25.26 -8.16 -28.77
CA ASP A 241 -26.53 -8.53 -29.45
C ASP A 241 -26.41 -9.88 -30.21
N ALA A 242 -25.26 -10.14 -30.83
CA ALA A 242 -25.01 -11.41 -31.52
C ALA A 242 -24.90 -12.59 -30.52
N ALA A 243 -24.22 -12.38 -29.36
CA ALA A 243 -24.14 -13.38 -28.31
C ALA A 243 -25.53 -13.73 -27.74
N LEU A 244 -26.35 -12.70 -27.44
CA LEU A 244 -27.73 -12.89 -26.98
C LEU A 244 -28.58 -13.64 -27.98
N ALA A 245 -28.43 -13.38 -29.29
CA ALA A 245 -29.18 -14.09 -30.34
C ALA A 245 -28.76 -15.58 -30.46
N GLY A 246 -27.55 -15.92 -30.06
CA GLY A 246 -27.01 -17.28 -30.04
C GLY A 246 -27.25 -18.03 -28.73
N ALA A 247 -27.65 -17.34 -27.66
CA ALA A 247 -27.88 -17.96 -26.36
C ALA A 247 -29.09 -18.91 -26.39
N PRO A 248 -29.05 -20.09 -25.73
CA PRO A 248 -30.17 -20.97 -25.64
C PRO A 248 -31.33 -20.29 -24.87
N THR A 249 -32.51 -20.20 -25.50
CA THR A 249 -33.72 -19.72 -24.81
C THR A 249 -34.07 -20.67 -23.68
N SER A 250 -34.01 -20.21 -22.45
CA SER A 250 -34.38 -20.95 -21.21
C SER A 250 -35.88 -21.16 -21.07
#